data_e1af225cbe2ccfbfd230d3577ac9f3cc
#
_entry.id   e1af225cbe2ccfbfd230d3577ac9f3cc
#
_cell.length_a   1.000
_cell.length_b   1.000
_cell.length_c   1.000
_cell.angle_alpha   90.00
_cell.angle_beta   90.00
_cell.angle_gamma   90.00
#
_symmetry.space_group_name_H-M   'P 1'
#
loop_
_entity.id
_entity.type
_entity.pdbx_description
1 polymer ?
#
loop_
_entity_poly.entity_id
_entity_poly.type
_entity_poly.pdbx_seq_one_letter_code
_entity_poly.pdbx_strand_id
1 'polypeptide(L)'
;VDQAMDMGFDVPELIKRFTSAGTGPGQGGIPGHNLPLYVNQSGSSPDPQPRPTLTRPPLVPTLMATYAGASHAMIKRTPLHELQEADGGRMETVGDWKRARRFSDDARCREEIENVRTNVGLLDASTLGKFGLFGPDALSALQRVYVSDMSRMHPGRAKYSAMCNDDGCLTDDGVIVQTGENEYYFTTSTGRAGVTAEWIRYHTRFDHWDFSIVNLTDAYGVINIAGPNARAVLSKVTQSAVDNKAFPYMGYRELKVGGAAVRALRLGFVGELSYELHVPSSWMPYVWGLLM
;
A
#
# COMPACT_ATOMS: atom_id res chain seq x y z
N VAL A 1 -19.27 -37.39 0.87
CA VAL A 1 -20.02 -37.46 -0.36
C VAL A 1 -21.46 -37.77 -0.04
N ASP A 2 -21.75 -38.88 0.67
CA ASP A 2 -23.13 -39.33 0.98
C ASP A 2 -23.93 -38.23 1.69
N GLN A 3 -23.38 -37.56 2.72
CA GLN A 3 -24.01 -36.45 3.38
C GLN A 3 -24.41 -35.33 2.40
N ALA A 4 -23.58 -35.05 1.42
CA ALA A 4 -23.92 -34.04 0.40
C ALA A 4 -25.08 -34.48 -0.47
N MET A 5 -25.09 -35.78 -0.86
CA MET A 5 -26.20 -36.35 -1.63
C MET A 5 -27.50 -36.36 -0.82
N ASP A 6 -27.46 -36.70 0.48
CA ASP A 6 -28.60 -36.64 1.39
C ASP A 6 -29.18 -35.20 1.53
N MET A 7 -28.31 -34.20 1.36
CA MET A 7 -28.70 -32.78 1.34
C MET A 7 -29.24 -32.32 -0.02
N GLY A 8 -29.31 -33.19 -1.03
CA GLY A 8 -29.87 -32.91 -2.35
C GLY A 8 -28.84 -32.45 -3.40
N PHE A 9 -27.53 -32.57 -3.15
CA PHE A 9 -26.53 -32.31 -4.18
C PHE A 9 -26.42 -33.55 -5.10
N ASP A 10 -26.79 -33.39 -6.35
CA ASP A 10 -26.81 -34.47 -7.36
C ASP A 10 -25.74 -34.33 -8.46
N VAL A 11 -25.07 -33.14 -8.49
CA VAL A 11 -24.04 -32.83 -9.47
C VAL A 11 -22.64 -33.03 -8.87
N PRO A 12 -21.77 -33.88 -9.45
CA PRO A 12 -20.42 -34.12 -8.91
C PRO A 12 -19.59 -32.87 -8.66
N GLU A 13 -19.71 -31.85 -9.53
CA GLU A 13 -18.99 -30.60 -9.37
C GLU A 13 -19.47 -29.79 -8.12
N LEU A 14 -20.75 -29.80 -7.79
CA LEU A 14 -21.30 -29.20 -6.61
C LEU A 14 -20.92 -29.97 -5.34
N ILE A 15 -21.02 -31.32 -5.40
CA ILE A 15 -20.56 -32.19 -4.31
C ILE A 15 -19.09 -31.96 -4.00
N LYS A 16 -18.24 -31.85 -5.04
CA LYS A 16 -16.82 -31.54 -4.90
C LYS A 16 -16.61 -30.23 -4.16
N ARG A 17 -17.38 -29.17 -4.49
CA ARG A 17 -17.26 -27.86 -3.85
C ARG A 17 -17.73 -27.89 -2.41
N PHE A 18 -18.83 -28.55 -2.12
CA PHE A 18 -19.38 -28.67 -0.77
C PHE A 18 -18.47 -29.47 0.16
N THR A 19 -17.92 -30.61 -0.34
CA THR A 19 -17.11 -31.55 0.45
C THR A 19 -15.61 -31.21 0.44
N SER A 20 -15.18 -30.24 -0.36
CA SER A 20 -13.76 -29.99 -0.68
C SER A 20 -13.02 -31.17 -1.29
N ALA A 21 -13.73 -32.16 -1.82
CA ALA A 21 -13.13 -33.28 -2.55
C ALA A 21 -12.33 -32.74 -3.74
N GLY A 22 -11.08 -33.09 -3.84
CA GLY A 22 -10.20 -32.63 -4.91
C GLY A 22 -9.43 -31.33 -4.59
N THR A 23 -9.46 -30.83 -3.35
CA THR A 23 -8.66 -29.70 -2.91
C THR A 23 -7.40 -30.10 -2.13
N GLY A 24 -7.22 -31.38 -1.84
CA GLY A 24 -6.05 -31.91 -1.16
C GLY A 24 -4.87 -32.19 -2.09
N PRO A 25 -3.87 -32.93 -1.61
CA PRO A 25 -2.74 -33.40 -2.43
C PRO A 25 -3.21 -34.08 -3.72
N GLY A 26 -2.56 -33.75 -4.84
CA GLY A 26 -2.96 -34.26 -6.18
C GLY A 26 -4.04 -33.43 -6.85
N GLN A 27 -4.49 -32.34 -6.23
CA GLN A 27 -5.33 -31.23 -6.80
C GLN A 27 -6.58 -31.75 -7.56
N GLY A 28 -7.16 -32.85 -7.09
CA GLY A 28 -8.37 -33.42 -7.67
C GLY A 28 -8.11 -34.43 -8.81
N GLY A 29 -6.90 -34.87 -9.06
CA GLY A 29 -6.59 -35.85 -10.09
C GLY A 29 -7.38 -37.13 -9.87
N ILE A 30 -7.21 -37.81 -8.73
CA ILE A 30 -7.94 -39.02 -8.39
C ILE A 30 -9.42 -38.75 -8.03
N PRO A 31 -9.74 -37.83 -7.11
CA PRO A 31 -11.13 -37.53 -6.77
C PRO A 31 -11.94 -37.01 -7.96
N GLY A 32 -11.32 -36.32 -8.90
CA GLY A 32 -11.99 -35.80 -10.10
C GLY A 32 -12.57 -36.89 -10.99
N HIS A 33 -11.98 -38.08 -10.98
CA HIS A 33 -12.48 -39.28 -11.72
C HIS A 33 -13.38 -40.11 -10.83
N ASN A 34 -13.01 -40.37 -9.59
CA ASN A 34 -13.73 -41.30 -8.73
C ASN A 34 -15.08 -40.74 -8.24
N LEU A 35 -15.14 -39.45 -7.96
CA LEU A 35 -16.36 -38.83 -7.46
C LEU A 35 -17.56 -38.95 -8.43
N PRO A 36 -17.42 -38.59 -9.72
CA PRO A 36 -18.49 -38.81 -10.68
C PRO A 36 -18.94 -40.27 -10.82
N LEU A 37 -17.98 -41.22 -10.78
CA LEU A 37 -18.29 -42.65 -10.83
C LEU A 37 -19.10 -43.08 -9.59
N TYR A 38 -18.69 -42.63 -8.40
CA TYR A 38 -19.38 -42.92 -7.15
C TYR A 38 -20.83 -42.37 -7.13
N VAL A 39 -21.00 -41.12 -7.52
CA VAL A 39 -22.32 -40.45 -7.58
C VAL A 39 -23.22 -41.11 -8.59
N ASN A 40 -22.70 -41.58 -9.72
CA ASN A 40 -23.46 -42.32 -10.71
C ASN A 40 -23.87 -43.70 -10.18
N GLN A 41 -22.95 -44.45 -9.55
CA GLN A 41 -23.25 -45.77 -8.97
C GLN A 41 -24.32 -45.71 -7.88
N SER A 42 -24.38 -44.61 -7.13
CA SER A 42 -25.42 -44.40 -6.12
C SER A 42 -26.82 -44.09 -6.68
N GLY A 43 -26.93 -43.91 -8.00
CA GLY A 43 -28.18 -43.55 -8.68
C GLY A 43 -28.64 -42.10 -8.47
N SER A 44 -27.79 -41.30 -7.86
CA SER A 44 -28.11 -39.89 -7.53
C SER A 44 -27.83 -38.89 -8.66
N SER A 45 -27.11 -39.36 -9.71
CA SER A 45 -26.79 -38.49 -10.85
C SER A 45 -27.72 -38.73 -12.03
N PRO A 46 -28.29 -37.70 -12.63
CA PRO A 46 -29.07 -37.83 -13.86
C PRO A 46 -28.19 -38.07 -15.11
N ASP A 47 -26.87 -37.92 -15.02
CA ASP A 47 -25.95 -38.02 -16.16
C ASP A 47 -25.55 -39.50 -16.38
N PRO A 48 -25.99 -40.14 -17.50
CA PRO A 48 -25.63 -41.53 -17.81
C PRO A 48 -24.13 -41.72 -18.14
N GLN A 49 -23.39 -40.62 -18.40
CA GLN A 49 -21.97 -40.63 -18.66
C GLN A 49 -21.22 -39.70 -17.72
N PRO A 50 -20.76 -40.20 -16.57
CA PRO A 50 -20.11 -39.35 -15.59
C PRO A 50 -18.81 -38.76 -16.16
N ARG A 51 -18.74 -37.44 -16.19
CA ARG A 51 -17.55 -36.68 -16.63
C ARG A 51 -16.67 -36.38 -15.44
N PRO A 52 -15.34 -36.41 -15.61
CA PRO A 52 -14.43 -35.95 -14.59
C PRO A 52 -14.76 -34.50 -14.16
N THR A 53 -14.66 -34.24 -12.86
CA THR A 53 -14.81 -32.85 -12.36
C THR A 53 -13.61 -32.01 -12.78
N LEU A 54 -13.80 -30.69 -12.82
CA LEU A 54 -12.71 -29.76 -13.07
C LEU A 54 -11.65 -29.89 -11.96
N THR A 55 -10.40 -29.94 -12.38
CA THR A 55 -9.24 -29.97 -11.47
C THR A 55 -8.65 -28.59 -11.29
N ARG A 56 -7.93 -28.41 -10.20
CA ARG A 56 -7.24 -27.14 -9.93
C ARG A 56 -5.78 -27.28 -10.36
N PRO A 57 -5.24 -26.35 -11.16
CA PRO A 57 -3.82 -26.34 -11.47
C PRO A 57 -2.99 -26.04 -10.21
N PRO A 58 -1.75 -26.57 -10.10
CA PRO A 58 -1.10 -27.46 -11.08
C PRO A 58 -1.55 -28.93 -10.92
N LEU A 59 -1.87 -29.57 -12.03
CA LEU A 59 -2.25 -31.01 -12.05
C LEU A 59 -1.07 -31.95 -11.87
N VAL A 60 0.10 -31.52 -12.25
CA VAL A 60 1.35 -32.27 -12.16
C VAL A 60 2.30 -31.55 -11.21
N PRO A 61 3.19 -32.28 -10.53
CA PRO A 61 4.22 -31.65 -9.71
C PRO A 61 5.02 -30.64 -10.53
N THR A 62 5.13 -29.43 -10.03
CA THR A 62 5.94 -28.37 -10.65
C THR A 62 7.35 -28.44 -10.09
N LEU A 63 8.35 -28.44 -10.96
CA LEU A 63 9.75 -28.45 -10.54
C LEU A 63 10.07 -27.19 -9.70
N MET A 64 10.82 -27.37 -8.64
CA MET A 64 11.27 -26.23 -7.82
C MET A 64 12.03 -25.18 -8.63
N ALA A 65 12.77 -25.61 -9.66
CA ALA A 65 13.45 -24.71 -10.60
C ALA A 65 12.49 -23.74 -11.33
N THR A 66 11.24 -24.14 -11.53
CA THR A 66 10.20 -23.27 -12.12
C THR A 66 9.79 -22.15 -11.15
N TYR A 67 9.80 -22.43 -9.86
CA TYR A 67 9.52 -21.43 -8.80
C TYR A 67 10.74 -20.63 -8.41
N ALA A 68 11.94 -21.15 -8.63
CA ALA A 68 13.20 -20.52 -8.28
C ALA A 68 13.62 -19.42 -9.28
N GLY A 69 12.69 -18.69 -9.84
CA GLY A 69 12.92 -17.64 -10.83
C GLY A 69 13.95 -16.60 -10.40
N ALA A 70 15.24 -16.98 -10.42
CA ALA A 70 16.36 -16.14 -10.02
C ALA A 70 16.48 -14.81 -10.78
N SER A 71 15.70 -14.66 -11.87
CA SER A 71 15.71 -13.47 -12.71
C SER A 71 14.46 -12.59 -12.56
N HIS A 72 13.51 -12.94 -11.70
CA HIS A 72 12.29 -12.17 -11.50
C HIS A 72 12.35 -11.37 -10.20
N ALA A 73 13.06 -10.24 -10.25
CA ALA A 73 12.93 -9.24 -9.20
C ALA A 73 11.54 -8.58 -9.27
N MET A 74 10.88 -8.42 -8.13
CA MET A 74 9.66 -7.63 -8.05
C MET A 74 9.98 -6.20 -8.46
N ILE A 75 9.17 -5.63 -9.34
CA ILE A 75 9.31 -4.24 -9.78
C ILE A 75 7.98 -3.55 -9.56
N LYS A 76 7.98 -2.54 -8.68
CA LYS A 76 6.86 -1.63 -8.48
C LYS A 76 7.08 -0.34 -9.28
N ARG A 77 5.99 0.26 -9.73
CA ARG A 77 5.99 1.55 -10.44
C ARG A 77 5.07 2.52 -9.71
N THR A 78 5.45 3.79 -9.67
CA THR A 78 4.57 4.83 -9.13
C THR A 78 3.42 5.10 -10.11
N PRO A 79 2.30 5.67 -9.66
CA PRO A 79 1.20 6.05 -10.56
C PRO A 79 1.60 7.07 -11.63
N LEU A 80 2.73 7.78 -11.45
CA LEU A 80 3.27 8.76 -12.41
C LEU A 80 4.37 8.20 -13.31
N HIS A 81 4.70 6.90 -13.19
CA HIS A 81 5.85 6.31 -13.88
C HIS A 81 5.87 6.59 -15.37
N GLU A 82 4.76 6.33 -16.06
CA GLU A 82 4.67 6.49 -17.51
C GLU A 82 4.74 7.96 -17.94
N LEU A 83 4.14 8.86 -17.15
CA LEU A 83 4.24 10.31 -17.39
C LEU A 83 5.68 10.80 -17.22
N GLN A 84 6.34 10.37 -16.15
CA GLN A 84 7.72 10.76 -15.89
C GLN A 84 8.69 10.20 -16.92
N GLU A 85 8.46 8.98 -17.40
CA GLU A 85 9.27 8.37 -18.46
C GLU A 85 9.07 9.10 -19.79
N ALA A 86 7.82 9.47 -20.13
CA ALA A 86 7.50 10.26 -21.31
C ALA A 86 8.11 11.66 -21.26
N ASP A 87 8.22 12.27 -20.07
CA ASP A 87 8.89 13.56 -19.86
C ASP A 87 10.42 13.46 -19.83
N GLY A 88 10.98 12.29 -20.18
CA GLY A 88 12.42 12.07 -20.27
C GLY A 88 13.08 11.69 -18.92
N GLY A 89 12.29 11.28 -17.95
CA GLY A 89 12.78 10.82 -16.66
C GLY A 89 13.70 9.60 -16.77
N ARG A 90 14.90 9.70 -16.22
CA ARG A 90 15.81 8.54 -16.10
C ARG A 90 15.44 7.75 -14.86
N MET A 91 14.92 6.54 -15.09
CA MET A 91 14.45 5.68 -14.03
C MET A 91 15.61 4.98 -13.30
N GLU A 92 15.54 4.92 -11.98
CA GLU A 92 16.40 4.11 -11.12
C GLU A 92 15.59 3.13 -10.30
N THR A 93 16.24 2.07 -9.83
CA THR A 93 15.63 1.10 -8.90
C THR A 93 16.05 1.44 -7.47
N VAL A 94 15.06 1.62 -6.59
CA VAL A 94 15.25 1.84 -5.15
C VAL A 94 14.38 0.83 -4.40
N GLY A 95 15.01 -0.18 -3.80
CA GLY A 95 14.30 -1.36 -3.31
C GLY A 95 13.54 -2.02 -4.47
N ASP A 96 12.25 -2.26 -4.29
CA ASP A 96 11.37 -2.84 -5.32
C ASP A 96 10.82 -1.81 -6.32
N TRP A 97 11.10 -0.54 -6.12
CA TRP A 97 10.49 0.54 -6.89
C TRP A 97 11.37 1.04 -8.03
N LYS A 98 10.75 1.29 -9.19
CA LYS A 98 11.28 2.17 -10.22
C LYS A 98 10.72 3.57 -10.05
N ARG A 99 11.60 4.55 -9.93
CA ARG A 99 11.25 5.98 -9.85
C ARG A 99 12.19 6.82 -10.68
N ALA A 100 11.75 8.01 -11.08
CA ALA A 100 12.61 8.96 -11.76
C ALA A 100 13.68 9.48 -10.80
N ARG A 101 14.95 9.36 -11.21
CA ARG A 101 16.08 9.95 -10.51
C ARG A 101 16.29 11.40 -10.94
N ARG A 102 16.17 11.67 -12.23
CA ARG A 102 16.35 12.99 -12.83
C ARG A 102 15.71 13.03 -14.20
N PHE A 103 15.40 14.22 -14.69
CA PHE A 103 14.79 14.43 -16.00
C PHE A 103 15.79 14.96 -17.05
N SER A 104 17.03 15.25 -16.66
CA SER A 104 18.00 15.88 -17.54
C SER A 104 19.43 15.68 -17.04
N ASP A 105 20.35 16.47 -17.60
CA ASP A 105 21.75 16.52 -17.16
C ASP A 105 21.94 17.27 -15.83
N ASP A 106 23.17 17.32 -15.35
CA ASP A 106 23.53 17.93 -14.07
C ASP A 106 23.35 19.45 -14.04
N ALA A 107 23.42 20.12 -15.20
CA ALA A 107 23.19 21.58 -15.28
C ALA A 107 21.73 21.91 -14.98
N ARG A 108 20.81 21.20 -15.62
CA ARG A 108 19.38 21.39 -15.41
C ARG A 108 18.91 20.95 -14.01
N CYS A 109 19.54 19.92 -13.44
CA CYS A 109 19.28 19.57 -12.03
C CYS A 109 19.60 20.71 -11.06
N ARG A 110 20.63 21.52 -11.35
CA ARG A 110 20.93 22.73 -10.55
C ARG A 110 19.87 23.79 -10.73
N GLU A 111 19.40 24.02 -11.95
CA GLU A 111 18.29 24.93 -12.23
C GLU A 111 17.01 24.51 -11.51
N GLU A 112 16.69 23.22 -11.48
CA GLU A 112 15.55 22.67 -10.71
C GLU A 112 15.70 22.96 -9.21
N ILE A 113 16.88 22.74 -8.64
CA ILE A 113 17.18 23.05 -7.21
C ILE A 113 17.01 24.54 -6.95
N GLU A 114 17.55 25.40 -7.81
CA GLU A 114 17.42 26.85 -7.67
C GLU A 114 15.96 27.30 -7.80
N ASN A 115 15.19 26.71 -8.71
CA ASN A 115 13.77 26.97 -8.85
C ASN A 115 12.98 26.57 -7.57
N VAL A 116 13.29 25.45 -6.93
CA VAL A 116 12.67 25.08 -5.66
C VAL A 116 13.00 26.10 -4.57
N ARG A 117 14.21 26.67 -4.55
CA ARG A 117 14.62 27.68 -3.56
C ARG A 117 13.99 29.05 -3.78
N THR A 118 13.76 29.44 -5.02
CA THR A 118 13.29 30.77 -5.39
C THR A 118 11.81 30.82 -5.79
N ASN A 119 11.23 29.68 -6.16
CA ASN A 119 9.88 29.59 -6.70
C ASN A 119 9.13 28.38 -6.12
N VAL A 120 8.96 27.31 -6.91
CA VAL A 120 8.24 26.09 -6.50
C VAL A 120 8.65 24.91 -7.37
N GLY A 121 8.71 23.72 -6.79
CA GLY A 121 8.91 22.47 -7.50
C GLY A 121 8.00 21.37 -6.99
N LEU A 122 7.84 20.33 -7.82
CA LEU A 122 7.11 19.12 -7.52
C LEU A 122 8.06 17.93 -7.44
N LEU A 123 7.79 17.02 -6.49
CA LEU A 123 8.50 15.76 -6.34
C LEU A 123 7.50 14.63 -6.18
N ASP A 124 7.68 13.54 -6.94
CA ASP A 124 6.98 12.28 -6.72
C ASP A 124 7.64 11.50 -5.58
N ALA A 125 6.99 11.51 -4.43
CA ALA A 125 7.39 10.76 -3.23
C ALA A 125 6.52 9.50 -3.02
N SER A 126 5.86 9.00 -4.06
CA SER A 126 4.90 7.89 -3.98
C SER A 126 5.50 6.58 -3.50
N THR A 127 6.81 6.43 -3.53
CA THR A 127 7.50 5.20 -3.08
C THR A 127 7.58 5.03 -1.57
N LEU A 128 7.28 6.07 -0.78
CA LEU A 128 7.17 5.98 0.68
C LEU A 128 6.16 4.90 1.07
N GLY A 129 6.47 4.13 2.12
CA GLY A 129 5.47 3.26 2.74
C GLY A 129 4.36 4.07 3.40
N LYS A 130 3.13 3.62 3.31
CA LYS A 130 1.95 4.27 3.89
C LYS A 130 1.08 3.24 4.57
N PHE A 131 0.72 3.51 5.81
CA PHE A 131 -0.06 2.58 6.64
C PHE A 131 -1.18 3.27 7.37
N GLY A 132 -2.28 2.57 7.54
CA GLY A 132 -3.33 2.87 8.51
C GLY A 132 -3.20 1.96 9.72
N LEU A 133 -3.41 2.49 10.91
CA LEU A 133 -3.48 1.75 12.16
C LEU A 133 -4.77 2.15 12.88
N PHE A 134 -5.58 1.16 13.24
CA PHE A 134 -6.93 1.36 13.73
C PHE A 134 -7.17 0.48 14.95
N GLY A 135 -7.89 0.98 15.93
CA GLY A 135 -8.33 0.22 17.11
C GLY A 135 -7.95 0.89 18.42
N PRO A 136 -8.57 0.48 19.52
CA PRO A 136 -8.39 1.10 20.84
C PRO A 136 -6.94 1.06 21.32
N ASP A 137 -6.15 0.05 20.92
CA ASP A 137 -4.75 -0.11 21.32
C ASP A 137 -3.76 0.39 20.25
N ALA A 138 -4.24 1.05 19.19
CA ALA A 138 -3.38 1.57 18.11
C ALA A 138 -2.31 2.54 18.63
N LEU A 139 -2.68 3.43 19.56
CA LEU A 139 -1.71 4.35 20.18
C LEU A 139 -0.63 3.60 20.97
N SER A 140 -1.02 2.59 21.71
CA SER A 140 -0.08 1.75 22.50
C SER A 140 0.90 1.03 21.58
N ALA A 141 0.43 0.52 20.42
CA ALA A 141 1.28 -0.11 19.43
C ALA A 141 2.30 0.86 18.83
N LEU A 142 1.90 2.10 18.52
CA LEU A 142 2.83 3.15 18.05
C LEU A 142 3.83 3.51 19.14
N GLN A 143 3.38 3.70 20.38
CA GLN A 143 4.24 4.06 21.50
C GLN A 143 5.27 2.97 21.82
N ARG A 144 4.97 1.69 21.53
CA ARG A 144 5.88 0.56 21.72
C ARG A 144 7.10 0.63 20.79
N VAL A 145 6.95 1.14 19.56
CA VAL A 145 7.97 1.03 18.52
C VAL A 145 8.62 2.37 18.13
N TYR A 146 7.92 3.50 18.34
CA TYR A 146 8.45 4.82 18.04
C TYR A 146 9.04 5.48 19.29
N VAL A 147 10.18 6.14 19.12
CA VAL A 147 10.93 6.77 20.24
C VAL A 147 10.27 8.01 20.81
N SER A 148 9.41 8.68 20.05
CA SER A 148 8.74 9.88 20.52
C SER A 148 7.52 9.54 21.40
N ASP A 149 7.24 10.35 22.42
CA ASP A 149 6.00 10.27 23.17
C ASP A 149 4.80 10.57 22.28
N MET A 150 3.95 9.57 22.04
CA MET A 150 2.74 9.68 21.20
C MET A 150 1.50 10.06 22.01
N SER A 151 1.56 10.09 23.35
CA SER A 151 0.41 10.34 24.25
C SER A 151 -0.22 11.71 24.05
N ARG A 152 0.53 12.67 23.48
CA ARG A 152 0.08 14.05 23.22
C ARG A 152 -0.37 14.27 21.78
N MET A 153 -0.51 13.22 20.99
CA MET A 153 -1.08 13.35 19.65
C MET A 153 -2.57 13.71 19.72
N HIS A 154 -3.03 14.45 18.76
CA HIS A 154 -4.44 14.80 18.60
C HIS A 154 -4.77 14.90 17.10
N PRO A 155 -6.04 14.72 16.71
CA PRO A 155 -6.45 14.81 15.32
C PRO A 155 -6.02 16.12 14.66
N GLY A 156 -5.58 16.02 13.40
CA GLY A 156 -5.13 17.16 12.60
C GLY A 156 -3.67 17.58 12.82
N ARG A 157 -2.91 16.81 13.62
CA ARG A 157 -1.47 17.06 13.84
C ARG A 157 -0.64 15.86 13.42
N ALA A 158 0.46 16.17 12.76
CA ALA A 158 1.50 15.21 12.42
C ALA A 158 2.64 15.26 13.46
N LYS A 159 3.31 14.13 13.63
CA LYS A 159 4.51 13.98 14.45
C LYS A 159 5.55 13.20 13.68
N TYR A 160 6.74 13.74 13.56
CA TYR A 160 7.89 13.00 13.05
C TYR A 160 8.49 12.19 14.19
N SER A 161 8.83 10.94 13.93
CA SER A 161 9.48 10.06 14.90
C SER A 161 10.36 9.01 14.22
N ALA A 162 11.32 8.54 14.97
CA ALA A 162 12.21 7.46 14.59
C ALA A 162 11.79 6.15 15.26
N MET A 163 12.18 5.03 14.64
CA MET A 163 12.05 3.68 15.14
C MET A 163 13.44 3.07 15.31
N CYS A 164 13.68 2.40 16.42
CA CYS A 164 14.96 1.76 16.73
C CYS A 164 14.78 0.25 16.88
N ASN A 165 15.89 -0.47 16.70
CA ASN A 165 15.99 -1.87 17.10
C ASN A 165 16.30 -1.99 18.61
N ASP A 166 16.42 -3.22 19.10
CA ASP A 166 16.67 -3.52 20.52
C ASP A 166 18.06 -3.02 21.00
N ASP A 167 18.99 -2.77 20.08
CA ASP A 167 20.31 -2.18 20.36
C ASP A 167 20.29 -0.64 20.37
N GLY A 168 19.13 -0.02 20.13
CA GLY A 168 18.99 1.43 20.01
C GLY A 168 19.43 2.01 18.68
N CYS A 169 19.75 1.18 17.68
CA CYS A 169 20.11 1.65 16.34
C CYS A 169 18.86 2.03 15.55
N LEU A 170 18.92 3.17 14.85
CA LEU A 170 17.85 3.62 13.99
C LEU A 170 17.57 2.61 12.88
N THR A 171 16.33 2.16 12.77
CA THR A 171 15.89 1.21 11.74
C THR A 171 15.02 1.86 10.67
N ASP A 172 14.20 2.83 11.06
CA ASP A 172 13.35 3.61 10.15
C ASP A 172 12.94 4.92 10.82
N ASP A 173 12.37 5.82 10.03
CA ASP A 173 11.75 7.03 10.48
C ASP A 173 10.50 7.32 9.65
N GLY A 174 9.64 8.19 10.16
CA GLY A 174 8.42 8.52 9.45
C GLY A 174 7.58 9.59 10.13
N VAL A 175 6.51 9.94 9.48
CA VAL A 175 5.53 10.89 9.98
C VAL A 175 4.27 10.14 10.38
N ILE A 176 3.84 10.35 11.59
CA ILE A 176 2.63 9.76 12.16
C ILE A 176 1.57 10.87 12.30
N VAL A 177 0.35 10.58 11.87
CA VAL A 177 -0.81 11.47 11.97
C VAL A 177 -1.92 10.75 12.70
N GLN A 178 -2.56 11.41 13.64
CA GLN A 178 -3.84 10.97 14.15
C GLN A 178 -4.94 11.52 13.24
N THR A 179 -5.65 10.63 12.56
CA THR A 179 -6.71 10.98 11.60
C THR A 179 -8.10 11.02 12.23
N GLY A 180 -8.30 10.29 13.31
CA GLY A 180 -9.53 10.19 14.06
C GLY A 180 -9.30 9.64 15.47
N GLU A 181 -10.37 9.35 16.19
CA GLU A 181 -10.29 8.64 17.47
C GLU A 181 -9.82 7.20 17.20
N ASN A 182 -8.70 6.81 17.82
CA ASN A 182 -8.08 5.49 17.61
C ASN A 182 -7.72 5.16 16.15
N GLU A 183 -7.52 6.20 15.33
CA GLU A 183 -7.14 6.07 13.93
C GLU A 183 -5.87 6.85 13.65
N TYR A 184 -4.87 6.16 13.11
CA TYR A 184 -3.57 6.72 12.78
C TYR A 184 -3.19 6.39 11.34
N TYR A 185 -2.55 7.35 10.70
CA TYR A 185 -1.93 7.18 9.39
C TYR A 185 -0.45 7.51 9.52
N PHE A 186 0.43 6.67 8.99
CA PHE A 186 1.85 6.94 9.08
C PHE A 186 2.60 6.53 7.81
N THR A 187 3.75 7.17 7.62
CA THR A 187 4.67 6.90 6.51
C THR A 187 5.94 6.23 7.00
N THR A 188 6.64 5.56 6.08
CA THR A 188 7.93 4.89 6.30
C THR A 188 8.85 5.17 5.14
N SER A 189 10.13 4.93 5.30
CA SER A 189 11.07 4.95 4.18
C SER A 189 10.68 3.94 3.10
N THR A 190 11.02 4.23 1.85
CA THR A 190 10.71 3.39 0.67
C THR A 190 11.09 1.92 0.85
N GLY A 191 12.28 1.66 1.34
CA GLY A 191 12.81 0.29 1.50
C GLY A 191 12.39 -0.40 2.80
N ARG A 192 11.60 0.26 3.66
CA ARG A 192 11.26 -0.23 4.99
C ARG A 192 9.80 -0.58 5.20
N ALA A 193 8.93 -0.33 4.23
CA ALA A 193 7.50 -0.52 4.37
C ALA A 193 7.10 -1.91 4.92
N GLY A 194 7.62 -2.98 4.34
CA GLY A 194 7.35 -4.34 4.81
C GLY A 194 7.90 -4.61 6.21
N VAL A 195 9.14 -4.18 6.45
CA VAL A 195 9.84 -4.39 7.73
C VAL A 195 9.15 -3.66 8.87
N THR A 196 8.70 -2.42 8.66
CA THR A 196 8.04 -1.62 9.70
C THR A 196 6.74 -2.26 10.19
N ALA A 197 5.90 -2.75 9.27
CA ALA A 197 4.67 -3.44 9.65
C ALA A 197 4.95 -4.72 10.45
N GLU A 198 5.94 -5.51 10.03
CA GLU A 198 6.34 -6.72 10.74
C GLU A 198 6.98 -6.40 12.10
N TRP A 199 7.73 -5.32 12.21
CA TRP A 199 8.33 -4.86 13.47
C TRP A 199 7.25 -4.50 14.50
N ILE A 200 6.21 -3.78 14.08
CA ILE A 200 5.06 -3.48 14.94
C ILE A 200 4.39 -4.78 15.40
N ARG A 201 4.09 -5.72 14.49
CA ARG A 201 3.48 -7.01 14.84
C ARG A 201 4.36 -7.84 15.77
N TYR A 202 5.66 -7.85 15.52
CA TYR A 202 6.62 -8.59 16.33
C TYR A 202 6.64 -8.11 17.79
N HIS A 203 6.69 -6.80 18.00
CA HIS A 203 6.77 -6.21 19.34
C HIS A 203 5.45 -6.15 20.09
N THR A 204 4.33 -6.43 19.43
CA THR A 204 2.99 -6.44 20.05
C THR A 204 2.35 -7.83 20.12
N ARG A 205 3.02 -8.88 19.65
CA ARG A 205 2.47 -10.23 19.48
C ARG A 205 1.95 -10.91 20.76
N PHE A 206 2.42 -10.49 21.92
CA PHE A 206 2.04 -11.08 23.22
C PHE A 206 1.14 -10.17 24.08
N ASP A 207 0.85 -8.96 23.60
CA ASP A 207 0.12 -7.97 24.40
C ASP A 207 -1.40 -8.14 24.34
N HIS A 208 -1.93 -8.99 23.44
CA HIS A 208 -3.37 -9.18 23.22
C HIS A 208 -4.12 -7.87 22.92
N TRP A 209 -3.45 -6.90 22.31
CA TRP A 209 -4.00 -5.60 21.96
C TRP A 209 -4.95 -5.69 20.77
N ASP A 210 -6.02 -4.91 20.85
CA ASP A 210 -7.03 -4.79 19.80
C ASP A 210 -6.67 -3.63 18.83
N PHE A 211 -5.96 -3.96 17.77
CA PHE A 211 -5.68 -3.04 16.67
C PHE A 211 -5.48 -3.79 15.35
N SER A 212 -5.65 -3.06 14.26
CA SER A 212 -5.39 -3.53 12.89
C SER A 212 -4.43 -2.62 12.18
N ILE A 213 -3.47 -3.19 11.43
CA ILE A 213 -2.55 -2.47 10.56
C ILE A 213 -2.86 -2.80 9.10
N VAL A 214 -3.05 -1.76 8.28
CA VAL A 214 -3.38 -1.88 6.86
C VAL A 214 -2.29 -1.21 6.03
N ASN A 215 -1.73 -1.94 5.07
CA ASN A 215 -0.79 -1.36 4.11
C ASN A 215 -1.56 -0.61 3.02
N LEU A 216 -1.35 0.70 2.96
CA LEU A 216 -1.96 1.63 2.02
C LEU A 216 -0.96 2.14 0.97
N THR A 217 0.23 1.53 0.89
CA THR A 217 1.33 2.01 0.04
C THR A 217 0.90 2.14 -1.42
N ASP A 218 0.21 1.14 -1.94
CA ASP A 218 -0.23 1.13 -3.34
C ASP A 218 -1.56 1.89 -3.56
N ALA A 219 -2.30 2.19 -2.48
CA ALA A 219 -3.56 2.93 -2.56
C ALA A 219 -3.38 4.45 -2.75
N TYR A 220 -2.24 4.99 -2.31
CA TYR A 220 -1.93 6.41 -2.39
C TYR A 220 -0.59 6.67 -3.05
N GLY A 221 -0.57 7.60 -4.00
CA GLY A 221 0.65 8.28 -4.41
C GLY A 221 0.90 9.52 -3.54
N VAL A 222 2.11 10.05 -3.56
CA VAL A 222 2.49 11.26 -2.80
C VAL A 222 3.13 12.28 -3.72
N ILE A 223 2.55 13.48 -3.78
CA ILE A 223 3.13 14.64 -4.45
C ILE A 223 3.63 15.60 -3.37
N ASN A 224 4.92 15.87 -3.36
CA ASN A 224 5.47 16.93 -2.54
C ASN A 224 5.56 18.22 -3.36
N ILE A 225 4.93 19.30 -2.87
CA ILE A 225 5.02 20.65 -3.42
C ILE A 225 5.91 21.45 -2.50
N ALA A 226 7.04 21.97 -2.99
CA ALA A 226 8.00 22.66 -2.16
C ALA A 226 8.52 23.95 -2.80
N GLY A 227 8.73 24.97 -1.98
CA GLY A 227 9.27 26.26 -2.38
C GLY A 227 8.48 27.44 -1.82
N PRO A 228 8.99 28.68 -1.89
CA PRO A 228 8.31 29.87 -1.40
C PRO A 228 6.88 30.05 -1.92
N ASN A 229 6.65 29.65 -3.18
CA ASN A 229 5.36 29.76 -3.86
C ASN A 229 4.48 28.51 -3.75
N ALA A 230 4.87 27.49 -2.98
CA ALA A 230 4.12 26.23 -2.86
C ALA A 230 2.66 26.43 -2.41
N ARG A 231 2.44 27.38 -1.46
CA ARG A 231 1.10 27.73 -1.00
C ARG A 231 0.25 28.37 -2.10
N ALA A 232 0.85 29.28 -2.87
CA ALA A 232 0.16 29.96 -3.95
C ALA A 232 -0.30 28.98 -5.04
N VAL A 233 0.51 27.97 -5.35
CA VAL A 233 0.12 26.88 -6.27
C VAL A 233 -1.01 26.04 -5.67
N LEU A 234 -0.87 25.59 -4.43
CA LEU A 234 -1.87 24.75 -3.78
C LEU A 234 -3.22 25.47 -3.66
N SER A 235 -3.22 26.78 -3.36
CA SER A 235 -4.45 27.56 -3.23
C SER A 235 -5.24 27.73 -4.54
N LYS A 236 -4.62 27.53 -5.71
CA LYS A 236 -5.31 27.59 -7.01
C LYS A 236 -6.14 26.33 -7.28
N VAL A 237 -5.78 25.19 -6.68
CA VAL A 237 -6.38 23.88 -6.96
C VAL A 237 -7.27 23.35 -5.83
N THR A 238 -7.38 24.08 -4.71
CA THR A 238 -8.27 23.76 -3.59
C THR A 238 -9.05 24.98 -3.15
N GLN A 239 -10.28 24.76 -2.68
CA GLN A 239 -11.09 25.83 -2.07
C GLN A 239 -10.86 25.97 -0.55
N SER A 240 -10.09 25.04 0.02
CA SER A 240 -9.78 25.08 1.46
C SER A 240 -8.75 26.13 1.77
N ALA A 241 -8.91 26.84 2.89
CA ALA A 241 -7.91 27.77 3.38
C ALA A 241 -6.60 27.05 3.71
N VAL A 242 -5.48 27.50 3.14
CA VAL A 242 -4.14 26.90 3.31
C VAL A 242 -3.12 27.87 3.94
N ASP A 243 -3.62 28.96 4.54
CA ASP A 243 -2.79 29.90 5.29
C ASP A 243 -2.20 29.27 6.57
N ASN A 244 -1.33 30.01 7.26
CA ASN A 244 -0.64 29.51 8.45
C ASN A 244 -1.57 29.17 9.62
N LYS A 245 -2.71 29.86 9.74
CA LYS A 245 -3.67 29.64 10.81
C LYS A 245 -4.53 28.41 10.51
N ALA A 246 -5.02 28.30 9.29
CA ALA A 246 -5.88 27.20 8.86
C ALA A 246 -5.11 25.90 8.66
N PHE A 247 -3.83 25.99 8.25
CA PHE A 247 -2.97 24.85 7.99
C PHE A 247 -1.56 25.09 8.56
N PRO A 248 -1.38 24.95 9.89
CA PRO A 248 -0.10 25.23 10.54
C PRO A 248 0.96 24.18 10.20
N TYR A 249 2.24 24.50 10.45
CA TYR A 249 3.35 23.54 10.32
C TYR A 249 3.08 22.29 11.16
N MET A 250 3.42 21.10 10.62
CA MET A 250 3.06 19.79 11.15
C MET A 250 1.53 19.60 11.28
N GLY A 251 0.76 20.29 10.46
CA GLY A 251 -0.67 20.07 10.33
C GLY A 251 -0.99 18.93 9.36
N TYR A 252 -2.12 18.29 9.60
CA TYR A 252 -2.77 17.35 8.70
C TYR A 252 -4.19 17.82 8.40
N ARG A 253 -4.61 17.70 7.16
CA ARG A 253 -5.98 17.99 6.73
C ARG A 253 -6.39 17.12 5.55
N GLU A 254 -7.65 16.80 5.48
CA GLU A 254 -8.24 16.29 4.27
C GLU A 254 -8.71 17.46 3.41
N LEU A 255 -8.25 17.51 2.17
CA LEU A 255 -8.54 18.57 1.21
C LEU A 255 -9.18 17.94 -0.04
N LYS A 256 -9.94 18.77 -0.77
CA LYS A 256 -10.30 18.47 -2.15
C LYS A 256 -9.38 19.24 -3.08
N VAL A 257 -8.61 18.53 -3.90
CA VAL A 257 -7.72 19.08 -4.91
C VAL A 257 -8.26 18.68 -6.28
N GLY A 258 -8.76 19.63 -7.06
CA GLY A 258 -9.41 19.34 -8.34
C GLY A 258 -10.58 18.34 -8.23
N GLY A 259 -11.22 18.23 -7.06
CA GLY A 259 -12.28 17.23 -6.79
C GLY A 259 -11.80 15.94 -6.14
N ALA A 260 -10.52 15.58 -6.24
CA ALA A 260 -9.95 14.43 -5.54
C ALA A 260 -9.87 14.65 -4.04
N ALA A 261 -10.28 13.66 -3.24
CA ALA A 261 -10.06 13.67 -1.80
C ALA A 261 -8.59 13.35 -1.50
N VAL A 262 -7.87 14.28 -0.89
CA VAL A 262 -6.44 14.22 -0.67
C VAL A 262 -6.14 14.37 0.82
N ARG A 263 -5.28 13.52 1.36
CA ARG A 263 -4.68 13.70 2.67
C ARG A 263 -3.49 14.63 2.53
N ALA A 264 -3.56 15.80 3.11
CA ALA A 264 -2.50 16.80 2.99
C ALA A 264 -1.77 16.98 4.32
N LEU A 265 -0.45 16.97 4.27
CA LEU A 265 0.43 17.24 5.41
C LEU A 265 1.25 18.49 5.10
N ARG A 266 1.30 19.41 6.03
CA ARG A 266 2.21 20.56 5.94
C ARG A 266 3.49 20.26 6.72
N LEU A 267 4.47 19.73 6.02
CA LEU A 267 5.79 19.43 6.56
C LEU A 267 6.85 19.71 5.49
N GLY A 268 8.09 19.93 5.91
CA GLY A 268 9.19 20.26 5.01
C GLY A 268 10.22 19.14 4.98
N PHE A 269 10.47 18.60 3.79
CA PHE A 269 11.54 17.64 3.54
C PHE A 269 12.76 18.33 2.94
N VAL A 270 12.55 19.26 2.00
CA VAL A 270 13.62 19.94 1.25
C VAL A 270 14.11 21.25 1.90
N GLY A 271 13.60 21.60 3.07
CA GLY A 271 14.00 22.82 3.79
C GLY A 271 13.32 24.09 3.30
N GLU A 272 12.21 23.97 2.57
CA GLU A 272 11.34 25.05 2.11
C GLU A 272 9.90 24.88 2.63
N LEU A 273 9.05 25.90 2.43
CA LEU A 273 7.61 25.74 2.62
C LEU A 273 7.13 24.58 1.73
N SER A 274 6.52 23.58 2.35
CA SER A 274 6.22 22.36 1.63
C SER A 274 4.92 21.72 2.13
N TYR A 275 4.26 21.00 1.22
CA TYR A 275 3.08 20.20 1.45
C TYR A 275 3.24 18.83 0.81
N GLU A 276 2.94 17.79 1.55
CA GLU A 276 2.78 16.45 0.99
C GLU A 276 1.30 16.18 0.75
N LEU A 277 0.97 15.89 -0.49
CA LEU A 277 -0.38 15.53 -0.92
C LEU A 277 -0.44 14.02 -1.18
N HIS A 278 -1.05 13.29 -0.26
CA HIS A 278 -1.30 11.86 -0.42
C HIS A 278 -2.61 11.69 -1.20
N VAL A 279 -2.48 11.38 -2.46
CA VAL A 279 -3.55 11.33 -3.45
C VAL A 279 -3.89 9.87 -3.74
N PRO A 280 -5.18 9.48 -3.79
CA PRO A 280 -5.54 8.14 -4.26
C PRO A 280 -4.87 7.84 -5.61
N SER A 281 -4.27 6.66 -5.74
CA SER A 281 -3.39 6.32 -6.87
C SER A 281 -4.03 6.55 -8.24
N SER A 282 -5.34 6.29 -8.37
CA SER A 282 -6.09 6.52 -9.61
C SER A 282 -6.26 8.00 -9.99
N TRP A 283 -6.10 8.92 -9.03
CA TRP A 283 -6.20 10.37 -9.24
C TRP A 283 -4.83 11.05 -9.43
N MET A 284 -3.75 10.32 -9.22
CA MET A 284 -2.39 10.88 -9.25
C MET A 284 -2.04 11.59 -10.57
N PRO A 285 -2.26 11.00 -11.76
CA PRO A 285 -1.94 11.68 -13.02
C PRO A 285 -2.72 12.98 -13.20
N TYR A 286 -4.00 12.99 -12.82
CA TYR A 286 -4.86 14.16 -12.91
C TYR A 286 -4.40 15.28 -11.96
N VAL A 287 -4.17 14.95 -10.67
CA VAL A 287 -3.73 15.95 -9.70
C VAL A 287 -2.35 16.49 -10.04
N TRP A 288 -1.44 15.63 -10.53
CA TRP A 288 -0.13 16.05 -11.03
C TRP A 288 -0.27 17.08 -12.15
N GLY A 289 -1.10 16.80 -13.15
CA GLY A 289 -1.34 17.72 -14.27
C GLY A 289 -2.00 19.05 -13.86
N LEU A 290 -2.77 19.08 -12.76
CA LEU A 290 -3.32 20.33 -12.23
C LEU A 290 -2.27 21.22 -11.55
N LEU A 291 -1.20 20.62 -11.03
CA LEU A 291 -0.15 21.31 -10.29
C LEU A 291 0.99 21.78 -11.21
N MET A 292 1.19 21.12 -12.36
CA MET A 292 2.10 21.52 -13.44
C MET A 292 1.57 22.73 -14.20
#